data_664e4b99cf512e184ef6254012467702
#
_entry.id   664e4b99cf512e184ef6254012467702
#
_cell.length_a   1.000
_cell.length_b   1.000
_cell.length_c   1.000
_cell.angle_alpha   90.00
_cell.angle_beta   90.00
_cell.angle_gamma   90.00
#
_symmetry.space_group_name_H-M   'P 1'
#
loop_
_entity.id
_entity.type
_entity.pdbx_description
1 polymer ?
#
loop_
_entity_poly.entity_id
_entity_poly.type
_entity_poly.pdbx_seq_one_letter_code
_entity_poly.pdbx_strand_id
1 'polypeptide(L)'
;MAVPATRETLKQYSLRALGKPVIEINVDDDQLEDRIDEAVQYFQQFHSDGIRRTYLKYKLTTADKTRLSGLNQQSETKTDLEDSSVSTTWYEDKNYLVVPETVLSVINIFPFSNKGTMNLFDVRYQMRLNDLYDFSSTSMVNYDVVLRHLDFLDHILVGEKPIRFNQHDNRLYVDMDWKNDLEEDEWLVIECYRRLDPNTYTDVFNDIYLKRYVTALFKKQWGANLSKFNGVAMVGGVTLNGQQIYTEALADIEKLETEIRTTYELNPAFMIG
;
A
#
# COMPACT_ATOMS: atom_id res chain seq x y z
N MET A 1 -2.57 31.25 -12.00
CA MET A 1 -3.27 29.99 -12.30
C MET A 1 -3.47 29.28 -10.98
N ALA A 2 -4.65 28.75 -10.73
CA ALA A 2 -4.88 28.01 -9.51
C ALA A 2 -4.08 26.70 -9.56
N VAL A 3 -3.41 26.38 -8.47
CA VAL A 3 -2.73 25.12 -8.23
C VAL A 3 -3.77 23.99 -8.28
N PRO A 4 -3.54 22.85 -8.94
CA PRO A 4 -4.47 21.74 -8.92
C PRO A 4 -4.70 21.25 -7.49
N ALA A 5 -5.96 21.33 -7.03
CA ALA A 5 -6.36 20.91 -5.69
C ALA A 5 -7.55 19.92 -5.73
N THR A 6 -8.07 19.61 -6.92
CA THR A 6 -9.17 18.68 -7.12
C THR A 6 -8.93 17.87 -8.40
N ARG A 7 -9.63 16.76 -8.56
CA ARG A 7 -9.61 15.95 -9.79
C ARG A 7 -9.90 16.79 -11.02
N GLU A 8 -10.92 17.63 -10.95
CA GLU A 8 -11.30 18.51 -12.07
C GLU A 8 -10.20 19.52 -12.41
N THR A 9 -9.56 20.13 -11.42
CA THR A 9 -8.46 21.08 -11.68
C THR A 9 -7.22 20.38 -12.24
N LEU A 10 -6.93 19.15 -11.83
CA LEU A 10 -5.88 18.31 -12.41
C LEU A 10 -6.21 17.93 -13.86
N LYS A 11 -7.46 17.51 -14.14
CA LYS A 11 -7.95 17.23 -15.49
C LYS A 11 -7.76 18.43 -16.42
N GLN A 12 -8.21 19.59 -15.98
CA GLN A 12 -8.06 20.83 -16.76
C GLN A 12 -6.60 21.25 -16.95
N TYR A 13 -5.74 21.00 -15.95
CA TYR A 13 -4.30 21.23 -16.08
C TYR A 13 -3.69 20.35 -17.19
N SER A 14 -3.97 19.05 -17.16
CA SER A 14 -3.44 18.08 -18.12
C SER A 14 -3.96 18.34 -19.54
N LEU A 15 -5.22 18.71 -19.69
CA LEU A 15 -5.78 19.09 -20.99
C LEU A 15 -5.12 20.36 -21.54
N ARG A 16 -4.84 21.36 -20.68
CA ARG A 16 -4.10 22.56 -21.11
C ARG A 16 -2.67 22.24 -21.53
N ALA A 17 -2.01 21.32 -20.84
CA ALA A 17 -0.69 20.87 -21.21
C ALA A 17 -0.65 20.18 -22.58
N LEU A 18 -1.76 19.54 -22.98
CA LEU A 18 -1.93 18.96 -24.32
C LEU A 18 -2.36 19.95 -25.40
N GLY A 19 -2.70 21.18 -25.02
CA GLY A 19 -2.98 22.27 -25.98
C GLY A 19 -4.41 22.83 -25.96
N LYS A 20 -5.31 22.35 -25.09
CA LYS A 20 -6.65 22.93 -24.93
C LYS A 20 -6.52 24.37 -24.39
N PRO A 21 -7.31 25.38 -24.83
CA PRO A 21 -8.43 25.33 -25.77
C PRO A 21 -8.02 25.56 -27.24
N VAL A 22 -6.75 25.73 -27.56
CA VAL A 22 -6.28 26.03 -28.92
C VAL A 22 -6.49 24.83 -29.83
N ILE A 23 -6.22 23.63 -29.32
CA ILE A 23 -6.46 22.36 -30.00
C ILE A 23 -7.61 21.65 -29.30
N GLU A 24 -8.58 21.18 -30.07
CA GLU A 24 -9.65 20.34 -29.57
C GLU A 24 -9.14 18.93 -29.32
N ILE A 25 -9.29 18.48 -28.05
CA ILE A 25 -8.87 17.15 -27.62
C ILE A 25 -10.13 16.29 -27.52
N ASN A 26 -10.30 15.41 -28.50
CA ASN A 26 -11.50 14.55 -28.63
C ASN A 26 -11.32 13.30 -27.75
N VAL A 27 -11.49 13.48 -26.46
CA VAL A 27 -11.51 12.41 -25.44
C VAL A 27 -12.72 12.67 -24.56
N ASP A 28 -13.49 11.64 -24.32
CA ASP A 28 -14.66 11.70 -23.47
C ASP A 28 -14.27 11.91 -22.00
N ASP A 29 -15.15 12.56 -21.25
CA ASP A 29 -14.89 12.93 -19.85
C ASP A 29 -14.71 11.69 -18.97
N ASP A 30 -15.51 10.65 -19.19
CA ASP A 30 -15.41 9.37 -18.48
C ASP A 30 -14.06 8.69 -18.74
N GLN A 31 -13.55 8.76 -19.99
CA GLN A 31 -12.23 8.24 -20.33
C GLN A 31 -11.11 9.00 -19.59
N LEU A 32 -11.26 10.30 -19.39
CA LEU A 32 -10.29 11.12 -18.65
C LEU A 32 -10.32 10.77 -17.16
N GLU A 33 -11.51 10.57 -16.58
CA GLU A 33 -11.66 10.17 -15.18
C GLU A 33 -11.03 8.79 -14.91
N ASP A 34 -11.25 7.81 -15.81
CA ASP A 34 -10.61 6.50 -15.72
C ASP A 34 -9.07 6.59 -15.71
N ARG A 35 -8.51 7.48 -16.56
CA ARG A 35 -7.05 7.69 -16.60
C ARG A 35 -6.52 8.37 -15.34
N ILE A 36 -7.32 9.25 -14.72
CA ILE A 36 -6.96 9.84 -13.42
C ILE A 36 -6.97 8.76 -12.33
N ASP A 37 -7.96 7.89 -12.31
CA ASP A 37 -8.02 6.80 -11.35
C ASP A 37 -6.82 5.85 -11.48
N GLU A 38 -6.47 5.47 -12.71
CA GLU A 38 -5.27 4.67 -12.98
C GLU A 38 -4.00 5.37 -12.48
N ALA A 39 -3.87 6.67 -12.74
CA ALA A 39 -2.71 7.44 -12.30
C ALA A 39 -2.62 7.55 -10.77
N VAL A 40 -3.74 7.79 -10.10
CA VAL A 40 -3.78 7.89 -8.63
C VAL A 40 -3.45 6.54 -7.99
N GLN A 41 -3.99 5.43 -8.53
CA GLN A 41 -3.66 4.09 -8.04
C GLN A 41 -2.18 3.79 -8.20
N TYR A 42 -1.61 4.12 -9.36
CA TYR A 42 -0.18 3.91 -9.62
C TYR A 42 0.70 4.77 -8.69
N PHE A 43 0.33 6.04 -8.49
CA PHE A 43 1.00 6.94 -7.55
C PHE A 43 0.95 6.39 -6.12
N GLN A 44 -0.20 5.93 -5.66
CA GLN A 44 -0.35 5.37 -4.32
C GLN A 44 0.41 4.04 -4.12
N GLN A 45 0.70 3.31 -5.19
CA GLN A 45 1.45 2.05 -5.12
C GLN A 45 2.97 2.25 -5.09
N PHE A 46 3.49 3.20 -5.86
CA PHE A 46 4.91 3.30 -6.13
C PHE A 46 5.58 4.58 -5.63
N HIS A 47 4.81 5.62 -5.33
CA HIS A 47 5.38 6.87 -4.84
C HIS A 47 5.44 6.89 -3.32
N SER A 48 6.59 7.24 -2.75
CA SER A 48 6.79 7.35 -1.29
C SER A 48 5.77 8.23 -0.60
N ASP A 49 5.40 9.35 -1.23
CA ASP A 49 4.43 10.30 -0.67
C ASP A 49 2.96 9.91 -0.96
N GLY A 50 2.73 8.85 -1.74
CA GLY A 50 1.40 8.28 -1.98
C GLY A 50 0.89 7.43 -0.84
N ILE A 51 1.76 7.07 0.10
CA ILE A 51 1.46 6.23 1.26
C ILE A 51 1.96 6.88 2.54
N ARG A 52 1.38 6.45 3.65
CA ARG A 52 1.78 6.91 4.98
C ARG A 52 1.94 5.73 5.91
N ARG A 53 3.07 5.66 6.61
CA ARG A 53 3.26 4.74 7.72
C ARG A 53 2.40 5.18 8.90
N THR A 54 1.53 4.30 9.38
CA THR A 54 0.57 4.57 10.45
C THR A 54 0.47 3.40 11.40
N TYR A 55 0.07 3.70 12.63
CA TYR A 55 -0.21 2.72 13.66
C TYR A 55 -1.72 2.66 13.89
N LEU A 56 -2.33 1.53 13.56
CA LEU A 56 -3.73 1.26 13.86
C LEU A 56 -3.82 0.59 15.22
N LYS A 57 -4.73 1.07 16.06
CA LYS A 57 -5.01 0.46 17.36
C LYS A 57 -6.31 -0.32 17.27
N TYR A 58 -6.27 -1.58 17.63
CA TYR A 58 -7.43 -2.46 17.69
C TYR A 58 -7.60 -2.96 19.10
N LYS A 59 -8.81 -2.80 19.67
CA LYS A 59 -9.15 -3.32 20.99
C LYS A 59 -9.81 -4.68 20.84
N LEU A 60 -9.22 -5.71 21.44
CA LEU A 60 -9.72 -7.06 21.38
C LEU A 60 -10.98 -7.20 22.26
N THR A 61 -12.08 -7.65 21.67
CA THR A 61 -13.32 -7.93 22.40
C THR A 61 -13.42 -9.42 22.75
N THR A 62 -14.25 -9.78 23.75
CA THR A 62 -14.56 -11.17 24.09
C THR A 62 -15.09 -11.96 22.90
N ALA A 63 -15.91 -11.32 22.06
CA ALA A 63 -16.44 -11.93 20.84
C ALA A 63 -15.34 -12.23 19.82
N ASP A 64 -14.38 -11.32 19.68
CA ASP A 64 -13.22 -11.54 18.82
C ASP A 64 -12.36 -12.69 19.31
N LYS A 65 -12.07 -12.73 20.59
CA LYS A 65 -11.29 -13.81 21.21
C LYS A 65 -11.92 -15.18 20.94
N THR A 66 -13.24 -15.30 21.13
CA THR A 66 -13.99 -16.53 20.84
C THR A 66 -13.93 -16.90 19.36
N ARG A 67 -14.04 -15.90 18.45
CA ARG A 67 -13.97 -16.11 17.01
C ARG A 67 -12.57 -16.51 16.55
N LEU A 68 -11.55 -15.82 17.05
CA LEU A 68 -10.14 -16.01 16.65
C LEU A 68 -9.57 -17.34 17.15
N SER A 69 -10.05 -17.84 18.28
CA SER A 69 -9.68 -19.16 18.80
C SER A 69 -10.48 -20.33 18.20
N GLY A 70 -11.44 -20.02 17.32
CA GLY A 70 -12.32 -21.02 16.71
C GLY A 70 -11.75 -21.59 15.39
N LEU A 71 -11.96 -22.89 15.20
CA LEU A 71 -11.68 -23.57 13.93
C LEU A 71 -12.92 -23.57 13.03
N ASN A 72 -12.74 -23.38 11.75
CA ASN A 72 -13.77 -23.55 10.74
C ASN A 72 -13.58 -24.91 10.04
N GLN A 73 -14.54 -25.79 10.21
CA GLN A 73 -14.51 -27.10 9.56
C GLN A 73 -15.13 -26.99 8.16
N GLN A 74 -14.39 -27.40 7.16
CA GLN A 74 -14.85 -27.54 5.78
C GLN A 74 -14.76 -29.01 5.36
N SER A 75 -15.76 -29.49 4.65
CA SER A 75 -15.80 -30.85 4.13
C SER A 75 -16.00 -30.80 2.62
N GLU A 76 -15.10 -31.43 1.89
CA GLU A 76 -15.16 -31.55 0.44
C GLU A 76 -15.24 -33.04 0.08
N THR A 77 -16.24 -33.40 -0.73
CA THR A 77 -16.43 -34.77 -1.23
C THR A 77 -16.23 -34.75 -2.74
N LYS A 78 -15.30 -35.56 -3.22
CA LYS A 78 -15.14 -35.84 -4.67
C LYS A 78 -15.49 -37.28 -5.00
N THR A 79 -16.30 -37.46 -6.02
CA THR A 79 -16.61 -38.79 -6.55
C THR A 79 -15.64 -39.08 -7.69
N ASP A 80 -14.90 -40.16 -7.57
CA ASP A 80 -13.97 -40.59 -8.61
C ASP A 80 -14.70 -41.34 -9.71
N LEU A 81 -14.04 -41.54 -10.87
CA LEU A 81 -14.60 -42.20 -12.07
C LEU A 81 -15.01 -43.68 -11.86
N GLU A 82 -14.59 -44.29 -10.74
CA GLU A 82 -14.89 -45.67 -10.37
C GLU A 82 -15.96 -45.82 -9.28
N ASP A 83 -16.87 -44.86 -9.17
CA ASP A 83 -17.99 -44.89 -8.20
C ASP A 83 -17.59 -44.86 -6.72
N SER A 84 -16.35 -44.52 -6.41
CA SER A 84 -15.88 -44.28 -5.05
C SER A 84 -15.89 -42.80 -4.71
N SER A 85 -16.59 -42.42 -3.66
CA SER A 85 -16.57 -41.07 -3.12
C SER A 85 -15.55 -40.97 -2.00
N VAL A 86 -14.60 -40.02 -2.11
CA VAL A 86 -13.66 -39.68 -1.04
C VAL A 86 -14.08 -38.35 -0.43
N SER A 87 -14.38 -38.37 0.87
CA SER A 87 -14.68 -37.16 1.64
C SER A 87 -13.47 -36.80 2.50
N THR A 88 -12.99 -35.57 2.36
CA THR A 88 -11.89 -35.05 3.18
C THR A 88 -12.37 -33.86 3.97
N THR A 89 -12.07 -33.83 5.25
CA THR A 89 -12.42 -32.74 6.14
C THR A 89 -11.20 -31.87 6.38
N TRP A 90 -11.34 -30.59 6.12
CA TRP A 90 -10.32 -29.57 6.35
C TRP A 90 -10.70 -28.68 7.50
N TYR A 91 -9.71 -28.20 8.24
CA TYR A 91 -9.88 -27.20 9.29
C TYR A 91 -9.14 -25.95 8.87
N GLU A 92 -9.85 -24.83 8.87
CA GLU A 92 -9.30 -23.51 8.59
C GLU A 92 -9.40 -22.64 9.82
N ASP A 93 -8.30 -22.02 10.19
CA ASP A 93 -8.26 -21.10 11.34
C ASP A 93 -9.02 -19.80 11.02
N LYS A 94 -9.82 -19.33 11.98
CA LYS A 94 -10.49 -18.04 11.93
C LYS A 94 -9.65 -16.91 12.53
N ASN A 95 -8.35 -17.04 12.50
CA ASN A 95 -7.36 -16.18 13.14
C ASN A 95 -7.03 -14.91 12.36
N TYR A 96 -8.03 -14.29 11.74
CA TYR A 96 -7.85 -13.07 10.99
C TYR A 96 -8.60 -11.88 11.60
N LEU A 97 -8.01 -10.70 11.45
CA LEU A 97 -8.62 -9.40 11.71
C LEU A 97 -8.97 -8.73 10.38
N VAL A 98 -10.10 -8.04 10.34
CA VAL A 98 -10.48 -7.24 9.18
C VAL A 98 -9.85 -5.87 9.32
N VAL A 99 -9.05 -5.49 8.32
CA VAL A 99 -8.33 -4.22 8.29
C VAL A 99 -9.01 -3.27 7.30
N PRO A 100 -8.99 -1.95 7.51
CA PRO A 100 -9.57 -0.98 6.57
C PRO A 100 -8.99 -1.12 5.15
N GLU A 101 -9.82 -0.95 4.13
CA GLU A 101 -9.42 -1.03 2.70
C GLU A 101 -8.32 -0.05 2.31
N THR A 102 -8.12 1.00 3.10
CA THR A 102 -7.06 1.98 2.89
C THR A 102 -5.67 1.47 3.23
N VAL A 103 -5.56 0.30 3.88
CA VAL A 103 -4.28 -0.33 4.22
C VAL A 103 -3.73 -1.05 3.00
N LEU A 104 -2.52 -0.70 2.62
CA LEU A 104 -1.81 -1.30 1.49
C LEU A 104 -1.01 -2.53 1.92
N SER A 105 -0.30 -2.42 3.02
CA SER A 105 0.51 -3.50 3.58
C SER A 105 0.65 -3.37 5.09
N VAL A 106 0.85 -4.48 5.77
CA VAL A 106 1.11 -4.54 7.20
C VAL A 106 2.58 -4.91 7.41
N ILE A 107 3.27 -4.16 8.27
CA ILE A 107 4.69 -4.35 8.56
C ILE A 107 4.85 -5.23 9.77
N ASN A 108 4.22 -4.86 10.89
CA ASN A 108 4.40 -5.54 12.15
C ASN A 108 3.18 -5.39 13.07
N ILE A 109 3.08 -6.27 14.07
CA ILE A 109 2.04 -6.21 15.10
C ILE A 109 2.71 -6.18 16.46
N PHE A 110 2.30 -5.22 17.26
CA PHE A 110 2.76 -5.08 18.64
C PHE A 110 1.59 -5.39 19.58
N PRO A 111 1.61 -6.49 20.32
CA PRO A 111 0.66 -6.71 21.40
C PRO A 111 0.92 -5.68 22.51
N PHE A 112 -0.10 -4.93 22.85
CA PHE A 112 -0.03 -3.92 23.89
C PHE A 112 -0.90 -4.33 25.07
N SER A 113 -0.29 -4.92 26.09
CA SER A 113 -0.96 -5.24 27.33
C SER A 113 -1.28 -3.98 28.12
N ASN A 114 -2.55 -3.86 28.54
CA ASN A 114 -3.01 -2.79 29.43
C ASN A 114 -2.49 -2.95 30.89
N LYS A 115 -1.68 -3.96 31.15
CA LYS A 115 -1.05 -4.15 32.47
C LYS A 115 -0.08 -3.00 32.68
N GLY A 116 -0.64 -1.87 33.14
CA GLY A 116 0.03 -0.59 33.41
C GLY A 116 1.08 -0.60 34.52
N THR A 117 1.70 -1.70 34.72
CA THR A 117 2.96 -1.81 35.42
C THR A 117 4.04 -1.91 34.31
N MET A 118 4.57 -0.76 33.96
CA MET A 118 5.96 -0.74 33.48
C MET A 118 6.73 -1.52 34.57
N ASN A 119 6.96 -2.79 34.33
CA ASN A 119 7.78 -3.56 35.23
C ASN A 119 9.17 -2.94 35.14
N LEU A 120 9.53 -2.19 36.17
CA LEU A 120 10.89 -1.66 36.37
C LEU A 120 11.95 -2.78 36.27
N PHE A 121 11.49 -4.03 36.35
CA PHE A 121 12.26 -5.25 36.20
C PHE A 121 12.20 -5.87 34.80
N ASP A 122 11.49 -5.23 33.84
CA ASP A 122 11.56 -5.66 32.44
C ASP A 122 13.00 -5.44 31.95
N VAL A 123 13.64 -6.53 31.54
CA VAL A 123 15.00 -6.53 31.03
C VAL A 123 15.21 -5.51 29.90
N ARG A 124 14.18 -5.31 29.08
CA ARG A 124 14.19 -4.30 28.00
C ARG A 124 14.24 -2.86 28.53
N TYR A 125 13.47 -2.56 29.58
CA TYR A 125 13.47 -1.26 30.19
C TYR A 125 14.81 -0.97 30.87
N GLN A 126 15.36 -1.96 31.56
CA GLN A 126 16.68 -1.87 32.21
C GLN A 126 17.81 -1.69 31.18
N MET A 127 17.75 -2.41 30.04
CA MET A 127 18.73 -2.24 28.97
C MET A 127 18.65 -0.88 28.30
N ARG A 128 17.45 -0.37 28.04
CA ARG A 128 17.27 0.98 27.48
C ARG A 128 17.66 2.10 28.46
N LEU A 129 17.47 1.89 29.73
CA LEU A 129 17.98 2.82 30.76
C LEU A 129 19.50 2.84 30.82
N ASN A 130 20.16 1.66 30.75
CA ASN A 130 21.62 1.58 30.69
C ASN A 130 22.15 2.29 29.44
N ASP A 131 21.51 2.12 28.30
CA ASP A 131 21.86 2.78 27.04
C ASP A 131 21.77 4.32 27.15
N LEU A 132 20.79 4.82 27.87
CA LEU A 132 20.62 6.25 28.15
C LEU A 132 21.70 6.84 29.10
N TYR A 133 22.23 6.07 30.02
CA TYR A 133 23.24 6.53 30.97
C TYR A 133 24.67 6.53 30.43
N ASP A 134 24.94 5.73 29.38
CA ASP A 134 26.29 5.53 28.86
C ASP A 134 26.65 6.43 27.67
N PHE A 135 25.83 7.46 27.40
CA PHE A 135 26.03 8.40 26.29
C PHE A 135 27.32 9.23 26.35
N SER A 136 28.03 9.21 27.45
CA SER A 136 29.19 10.09 27.63
C SER A 136 30.54 9.53 27.18
N SER A 137 30.63 8.23 26.89
CA SER A 137 31.91 7.59 26.58
C SER A 137 31.88 6.55 25.44
N THR A 138 30.74 6.37 24.76
CA THR A 138 30.56 5.22 23.89
C THR A 138 30.97 5.52 22.46
N SER A 139 31.90 4.76 21.94
CA SER A 139 32.21 4.71 20.51
C SER A 139 30.95 4.31 19.72
N MET A 140 30.69 4.97 18.59
CA MET A 140 29.56 4.68 17.69
C MET A 140 29.48 3.21 17.29
N VAL A 141 30.62 2.52 17.25
CA VAL A 141 30.72 1.07 16.98
C VAL A 141 30.13 0.25 18.12
N ASN A 142 30.40 0.62 19.38
CA ASN A 142 29.84 -0.06 20.54
C ASN A 142 28.32 0.11 20.62
N TYR A 143 27.82 1.30 20.27
CA TYR A 143 26.40 1.60 20.21
C TYR A 143 25.68 0.68 19.19
N ASP A 144 26.22 0.54 17.96
CA ASP A 144 25.66 -0.35 16.94
C ASP A 144 25.67 -1.82 17.36
N VAL A 145 26.74 -2.26 18.03
CA VAL A 145 26.84 -3.64 18.58
C VAL A 145 25.78 -3.86 19.67
N VAL A 146 25.56 -2.89 20.55
CA VAL A 146 24.55 -3.01 21.62
C VAL A 146 23.14 -3.04 21.00
N LEU A 147 22.84 -2.21 20.01
CA LEU A 147 21.56 -2.25 19.31
C LEU A 147 21.28 -3.63 18.69
N ARG A 148 22.27 -4.20 18.00
CA ARG A 148 22.13 -5.54 17.40
C ARG A 148 21.95 -6.64 18.46
N HIS A 149 22.56 -6.47 19.62
CA HIS A 149 22.36 -7.39 20.74
C HIS A 149 20.95 -7.26 21.33
N LEU A 150 20.41 -6.05 21.42
CA LEU A 150 19.06 -5.82 21.88
C LEU A 150 18.03 -6.41 20.90
N ASP A 151 18.24 -6.24 19.61
CA ASP A 151 17.39 -6.83 18.58
C ASP A 151 17.41 -8.36 18.61
N PHE A 152 18.59 -8.93 18.81
CA PHE A 152 18.74 -10.38 18.97
C PHE A 152 18.02 -10.93 20.22
N LEU A 153 18.11 -10.21 21.34
CA LEU A 153 17.38 -10.57 22.56
C LEU A 153 15.88 -10.42 22.39
N ASP A 154 15.43 -9.36 21.69
CA ASP A 154 14.02 -9.16 21.34
C ASP A 154 13.49 -10.32 20.51
N HIS A 155 14.25 -10.74 19.52
CA HIS A 155 13.88 -11.87 18.66
C HIS A 155 13.77 -13.20 19.42
N ILE A 156 14.66 -13.44 20.40
CA ILE A 156 14.62 -14.66 21.23
C ILE A 156 13.50 -14.61 22.30
N LEU A 157 13.32 -13.47 22.97
CA LEU A 157 12.44 -13.36 24.13
C LEU A 157 10.99 -13.13 23.77
N VAL A 158 10.71 -12.39 22.69
CA VAL A 158 9.34 -12.05 22.29
C VAL A 158 8.90 -12.88 21.10
N GLY A 159 9.82 -13.18 20.20
CA GLY A 159 9.54 -13.78 18.91
C GLY A 159 8.63 -12.86 18.06
N GLU A 160 9.01 -12.56 16.85
CA GLU A 160 8.11 -11.92 15.90
C GLU A 160 6.94 -12.86 15.62
N LYS A 161 5.72 -12.36 15.78
CA LYS A 161 4.53 -13.16 15.43
C LYS A 161 4.41 -13.15 13.90
N PRO A 162 4.40 -14.32 13.23
CA PRO A 162 4.21 -14.38 11.80
C PRO A 162 2.88 -13.75 11.39
N ILE A 163 2.94 -12.86 10.41
CA ILE A 163 1.76 -12.17 9.88
C ILE A 163 1.60 -12.47 8.40
N ARG A 164 0.35 -12.61 7.97
CA ARG A 164 -0.03 -12.76 6.57
C ARG A 164 -1.13 -11.79 6.27
N PHE A 165 -0.93 -10.92 5.31
CA PHE A 165 -1.92 -9.92 4.90
C PHE A 165 -2.18 -10.03 3.40
N ASN A 166 -3.46 -9.94 3.01
CA ASN A 166 -3.86 -9.83 1.63
C ASN A 166 -4.74 -8.59 1.48
N GLN A 167 -4.31 -7.68 0.62
CA GLN A 167 -4.99 -6.42 0.36
C GLN A 167 -6.37 -6.61 -0.29
N HIS A 168 -6.57 -7.68 -1.08
CA HIS A 168 -7.83 -7.87 -1.82
C HIS A 168 -8.98 -8.41 -0.96
N ASP A 169 -8.66 -9.13 0.12
CA ASP A 169 -9.67 -9.61 1.08
C ASP A 169 -9.68 -8.82 2.39
N ASN A 170 -8.74 -7.87 2.54
CA ASN A 170 -8.58 -7.02 3.74
C ASN A 170 -8.41 -7.83 5.03
N ARG A 171 -7.87 -9.05 4.93
CA ARG A 171 -7.68 -9.94 6.06
C ARG A 171 -6.23 -9.97 6.49
N LEU A 172 -6.04 -9.74 7.76
CA LEU A 172 -4.77 -9.85 8.44
C LEU A 172 -4.78 -11.09 9.31
N TYR A 173 -4.05 -12.11 8.90
CA TYR A 173 -3.83 -13.32 9.68
C TYR A 173 -2.64 -13.14 10.59
N VAL A 174 -2.78 -13.55 11.83
CA VAL A 174 -1.73 -13.49 12.85
C VAL A 174 -1.59 -14.88 13.44
N ASP A 175 -0.44 -15.49 13.20
CA ASP A 175 -0.16 -16.84 13.69
C ASP A 175 0.32 -16.77 15.15
N MET A 176 -0.61 -16.70 16.08
CA MET A 176 -0.41 -16.67 17.52
C MET A 176 -1.49 -17.48 18.24
N ASP A 177 -1.23 -17.84 19.48
CA ASP A 177 -2.25 -18.48 20.33
C ASP A 177 -3.20 -17.44 20.93
N TRP A 178 -4.27 -17.15 20.21
CA TRP A 178 -5.30 -16.17 20.60
C TRP A 178 -5.97 -16.47 21.94
N LYS A 179 -5.88 -17.70 22.42
CA LYS A 179 -6.49 -18.11 23.68
C LYS A 179 -5.63 -17.75 24.87
N ASN A 180 -4.29 -17.92 24.75
CA ASN A 180 -3.36 -17.82 25.85
C ASN A 180 -2.47 -16.58 25.79
N ASP A 181 -2.14 -16.09 24.60
CA ASP A 181 -1.18 -14.98 24.40
C ASP A 181 -1.76 -13.61 24.71
N LEU A 182 -3.10 -13.45 24.60
CA LEU A 182 -3.77 -12.17 24.80
C LEU A 182 -4.95 -12.32 25.78
N GLU A 183 -5.11 -11.32 26.64
CA GLU A 183 -6.29 -11.20 27.52
C GLU A 183 -7.40 -10.38 26.84
N GLU A 184 -8.62 -10.45 27.40
CA GLU A 184 -9.73 -9.62 26.97
C GLU A 184 -9.43 -8.16 27.26
N ASP A 185 -9.94 -7.26 26.42
CA ASP A 185 -9.72 -5.81 26.51
C ASP A 185 -8.27 -5.32 26.24
N GLU A 186 -7.39 -6.21 25.81
CA GLU A 186 -6.05 -5.81 25.38
C GLU A 186 -6.05 -5.11 24.00
N TRP A 187 -5.03 -4.29 23.81
CA TRP A 187 -4.85 -3.55 22.57
C TRP A 187 -3.80 -4.23 21.69
N LEU A 188 -4.11 -4.33 20.42
CA LEU A 188 -3.16 -4.64 19.37
C LEU A 188 -2.80 -3.37 18.62
N VAL A 189 -1.53 -3.13 18.43
CA VAL A 189 -1.05 -2.03 17.59
C VAL A 189 -0.51 -2.63 16.31
N ILE A 190 -1.14 -2.29 15.19
CA ILE A 190 -0.78 -2.78 13.87
C ILE A 190 -0.04 -1.66 13.15
N GLU A 191 1.21 -1.92 12.82
CA GLU A 191 2.01 -1.02 12.00
C GLU A 191 1.77 -1.33 10.53
N CYS A 192 1.32 -0.33 9.77
CA CYS A 192 0.94 -0.51 8.39
C CYS A 192 1.23 0.71 7.50
N TYR A 193 1.32 0.46 6.21
CA TYR A 193 1.25 1.50 5.20
C TYR A 193 -0.18 1.71 4.76
N ARG A 194 -0.62 2.96 4.85
CA ARG A 194 -1.95 3.38 4.45
C ARG A 194 -1.88 4.29 3.23
N ARG A 195 -2.78 4.07 2.26
CA ARG A 195 -2.93 4.96 1.10
C ARG A 195 -3.35 6.35 1.55
N LEU A 196 -2.76 7.35 0.95
CA LEU A 196 -3.16 8.72 1.15
C LEU A 196 -4.41 8.99 0.30
N ASP A 197 -5.50 9.43 0.95
CA ASP A 197 -6.73 9.80 0.23
C ASP A 197 -6.58 11.19 -0.39
N PRO A 198 -6.60 11.31 -1.73
CA PRO A 198 -6.47 12.61 -2.39
C PRO A 198 -7.60 13.58 -2.09
N ASN A 199 -8.78 13.09 -1.70
CA ASN A 199 -9.90 13.96 -1.35
C ASN A 199 -9.68 14.65 -0.01
N THR A 200 -9.00 13.99 0.92
CA THR A 200 -8.62 14.57 2.22
C THR A 200 -7.33 15.39 2.11
N TYR A 201 -6.38 14.94 1.31
CA TYR A 201 -5.06 15.56 1.13
C TYR A 201 -4.93 16.08 -0.31
N THR A 202 -5.51 17.22 -0.57
CA THR A 202 -5.63 17.80 -1.91
C THR A 202 -4.30 18.17 -2.58
N ASP A 203 -3.23 18.33 -1.80
CA ASP A 203 -1.89 18.64 -2.31
C ASP A 203 -1.32 17.53 -3.20
N VAL A 204 -1.82 16.28 -3.07
CA VAL A 204 -1.48 15.16 -3.94
C VAL A 204 -1.74 15.50 -5.41
N PHE A 205 -2.84 16.23 -5.72
CA PHE A 205 -3.14 16.63 -7.10
C PHE A 205 -2.15 17.63 -7.69
N ASN A 206 -1.36 18.31 -6.83
CA ASN A 206 -0.32 19.24 -7.28
C ASN A 206 1.06 18.57 -7.41
N ASP A 207 1.17 17.30 -7.12
CA ASP A 207 2.44 16.59 -7.28
C ASP A 207 2.95 16.65 -8.73
N ILE A 208 4.26 16.82 -8.90
CA ILE A 208 4.89 17.00 -10.21
C ILE A 208 4.81 15.72 -11.03
N TYR A 209 5.07 14.59 -10.38
CA TYR A 209 5.03 13.29 -11.03
C TYR A 209 3.61 12.96 -11.48
N LEU A 210 2.64 13.09 -10.57
CA LEU A 210 1.23 12.80 -10.86
C LEU A 210 0.72 13.66 -12.03
N LYS A 211 1.04 14.95 -12.06
CA LYS A 211 0.66 15.85 -13.17
C LYS A 211 1.22 15.39 -14.51
N ARG A 212 2.50 14.99 -14.55
CA ARG A 212 3.14 14.50 -15.77
C ARG A 212 2.55 13.16 -16.21
N TYR A 213 2.31 12.27 -15.25
CA TYR A 213 1.81 10.93 -15.53
C TYR A 213 0.37 10.97 -16.06
N VAL A 214 -0.53 11.76 -15.43
CA VAL A 214 -1.89 11.99 -15.94
C VAL A 214 -1.86 12.59 -17.34
N THR A 215 -0.98 13.55 -17.59
CA THR A 215 -0.86 14.17 -18.92
C THR A 215 -0.41 13.14 -19.97
N ALA A 216 0.53 12.27 -19.65
CA ALA A 216 0.98 11.20 -20.54
C ALA A 216 -0.13 10.17 -20.81
N LEU A 217 -0.91 9.80 -19.80
CA LEU A 217 -2.06 8.91 -19.96
C LEU A 217 -3.16 9.54 -20.83
N PHE A 218 -3.44 10.83 -20.66
CA PHE A 218 -4.37 11.57 -21.53
C PHE A 218 -3.88 11.62 -22.98
N LYS A 219 -2.57 11.86 -23.18
CA LYS A 219 -1.93 11.83 -24.50
C LYS A 219 -2.07 10.45 -25.16
N LYS A 220 -1.87 9.37 -24.38
CA LYS A 220 -2.08 8.00 -24.83
C LYS A 220 -3.53 7.74 -25.25
N GLN A 221 -4.50 8.13 -24.42
CA GLN A 221 -5.91 7.97 -24.73
C GLN A 221 -6.32 8.76 -25.97
N TRP A 222 -5.86 9.98 -26.10
CA TRP A 222 -6.09 10.82 -27.28
C TRP A 222 -5.49 10.20 -28.54
N GLY A 223 -4.23 9.75 -28.49
CA GLY A 223 -3.55 9.06 -29.60
C GLY A 223 -4.28 7.78 -30.00
N ALA A 224 -4.74 6.98 -29.02
CA ALA A 224 -5.52 5.76 -29.26
C ALA A 224 -6.87 6.05 -29.96
N ASN A 225 -7.57 7.11 -29.57
CA ASN A 225 -8.81 7.54 -30.23
C ASN A 225 -8.56 8.00 -31.66
N LEU A 226 -7.53 8.80 -31.88
CA LEU A 226 -7.16 9.31 -33.21
C LEU A 226 -6.63 8.20 -34.14
N SER A 227 -5.95 7.20 -33.63
CA SER A 227 -5.42 6.10 -34.44
C SER A 227 -6.49 5.28 -35.14
N LYS A 228 -7.72 5.29 -34.63
CA LYS A 228 -8.87 4.64 -35.29
C LYS A 228 -9.28 5.31 -36.61
N PHE A 229 -8.90 6.57 -36.79
CA PHE A 229 -9.13 7.33 -38.02
C PHE A 229 -7.90 7.39 -38.92
N ASN A 230 -6.94 6.50 -38.71
CA ASN A 230 -5.71 6.45 -39.50
C ASN A 230 -6.03 6.12 -40.98
N GLY A 231 -5.50 6.93 -41.89
CA GLY A 231 -5.78 6.80 -43.33
C GLY A 231 -7.02 7.53 -43.85
N VAL A 232 -7.78 8.19 -42.98
CA VAL A 232 -8.88 9.08 -43.42
C VAL A 232 -8.29 10.42 -43.83
N ALA A 233 -8.38 10.75 -45.12
CA ALA A 233 -8.03 12.06 -45.61
C ALA A 233 -9.10 13.08 -45.24
N MET A 234 -8.75 14.05 -44.43
CA MET A 234 -9.62 15.19 -44.13
C MET A 234 -9.71 16.14 -45.31
N VAL A 235 -10.81 16.91 -45.36
CA VAL A 235 -10.99 18.01 -46.35
C VAL A 235 -9.79 18.94 -46.22
N GLY A 236 -9.00 19.06 -47.30
CA GLY A 236 -7.78 19.86 -47.32
C GLY A 236 -6.46 19.07 -47.30
N GLY A 237 -6.51 17.73 -47.37
CA GLY A 237 -5.32 16.88 -47.44
C GLY A 237 -4.55 16.69 -46.16
N VAL A 238 -5.14 17.05 -45.02
CA VAL A 238 -4.55 16.86 -43.69
C VAL A 238 -4.78 15.42 -43.23
N THR A 239 -3.71 14.73 -42.87
CA THR A 239 -3.76 13.40 -42.26
C THR A 239 -3.59 13.49 -40.74
N LEU A 240 -4.45 12.79 -39.99
CA LEU A 240 -4.32 12.69 -38.56
C LEU A 240 -3.24 11.66 -38.22
N ASN A 241 -2.22 12.09 -37.48
CA ASN A 241 -1.11 11.24 -37.08
C ASN A 241 -1.31 10.67 -35.66
N GLY A 242 -2.44 10.01 -35.42
CA GLY A 242 -2.78 9.45 -34.12
C GLY A 242 -1.78 8.39 -33.62
N GLN A 243 -1.21 7.60 -34.53
CA GLN A 243 -0.24 6.57 -34.20
C GLN A 243 1.06 7.16 -33.64
N GLN A 244 1.52 8.29 -34.14
CA GLN A 244 2.72 8.96 -33.62
C GLN A 244 2.46 9.47 -32.20
N ILE A 245 1.32 10.15 -31.97
CA ILE A 245 0.95 10.63 -30.64
C ILE A 245 0.88 9.47 -29.64
N TYR A 246 0.34 8.34 -30.05
CA TYR A 246 0.24 7.15 -29.22
C TYR A 246 1.61 6.57 -28.87
N THR A 247 2.51 6.42 -29.83
CA THR A 247 3.87 5.90 -29.58
C THR A 247 4.72 6.82 -28.73
N GLU A 248 4.63 8.13 -28.94
CA GLU A 248 5.29 9.12 -28.08
C GLU A 248 4.76 9.05 -26.64
N ALA A 249 3.44 8.90 -26.46
CA ALA A 249 2.84 8.79 -25.14
C ALA A 249 3.28 7.51 -24.40
N LEU A 250 3.41 6.39 -25.10
CA LEU A 250 3.94 5.15 -24.51
C LEU A 250 5.38 5.33 -24.04
N ALA A 251 6.24 5.98 -24.84
CA ALA A 251 7.62 6.26 -24.44
C ALA A 251 7.69 7.21 -23.23
N ASP A 252 6.82 8.24 -23.18
CA ASP A 252 6.71 9.14 -22.04
C ASP A 252 6.27 8.39 -20.77
N ILE A 253 5.29 7.47 -20.87
CA ILE A 253 4.81 6.64 -19.76
C ILE A 253 5.91 5.72 -19.26
N GLU A 254 6.59 4.97 -20.14
CA GLU A 254 7.67 4.05 -19.76
C GLU A 254 8.79 4.79 -19.02
N LYS A 255 9.14 5.98 -19.49
CA LYS A 255 10.12 6.83 -18.82
C LYS A 255 9.68 7.24 -17.43
N LEU A 256 8.43 7.67 -17.27
CA LEU A 256 7.89 8.07 -15.97
C LEU A 256 7.75 6.87 -15.01
N GLU A 257 7.33 5.71 -15.49
CA GLU A 257 7.28 4.50 -14.70
C GLU A 257 8.65 4.01 -14.24
N THR A 258 9.68 4.23 -15.04
CA THR A 258 11.07 3.98 -14.64
C THR A 258 11.54 5.01 -13.61
N GLU A 259 11.22 6.30 -13.84
CA GLU A 259 11.56 7.39 -12.92
C GLU A 259 10.96 7.18 -11.52
N ILE A 260 9.70 6.77 -11.41
CA ILE A 260 9.05 6.56 -10.12
C ILE A 260 9.74 5.43 -9.33
N ARG A 261 10.05 4.32 -10.01
CA ARG A 261 10.70 3.17 -9.37
C ARG A 261 12.14 3.46 -8.93
N THR A 262 12.84 4.30 -9.65
CA THR A 262 14.25 4.61 -9.34
C THR A 262 14.42 5.77 -8.37
N THR A 263 13.47 6.72 -8.32
CA THR A 263 13.65 7.97 -7.58
C THR A 263 12.67 8.09 -6.40
N TYR A 264 11.44 7.61 -6.56
CA TYR A 264 10.35 7.86 -5.63
C TYR A 264 9.84 6.61 -4.91
N GLU A 265 10.24 5.42 -5.35
CA GLU A 265 9.90 4.20 -4.61
C GLU A 265 10.53 4.28 -3.22
N LEU A 266 9.74 3.92 -2.20
CA LEU A 266 10.28 3.72 -0.89
C LEU A 266 11.44 2.74 -1.05
N ASN A 267 12.61 3.24 -0.74
CA ASN A 267 13.78 2.39 -0.53
C ASN A 267 13.28 1.22 0.32
N PRO A 268 13.35 -0.05 -0.13
CA PRO A 268 12.88 -1.17 0.66
C PRO A 268 13.41 -0.92 2.04
N ALA A 269 12.50 -0.51 2.94
CA ALA A 269 12.86 0.07 4.19
C ALA A 269 13.84 -0.94 4.73
N PHE A 270 15.04 -0.54 4.74
CA PHE A 270 16.04 -1.43 5.21
C PHE A 270 15.49 -1.87 6.52
N MET A 271 15.00 -3.10 6.55
CA MET A 271 14.93 -3.86 7.76
C MET A 271 16.37 -4.07 8.18
N ILE A 272 17.07 -2.98 8.32
CA ILE A 272 18.23 -2.89 9.13
C ILE A 272 17.62 -2.63 10.48
N GLY A 273 17.29 -3.76 11.09
CA GLY A 273 17.04 -3.74 12.49
C GLY A 273 18.15 -3.02 13.22
#